data_efe4fd99c280088cebadb7ed56098155
#
_entry.id   efe4fd99c280088cebadb7ed56098155
#
_cell.length_a   1.000
_cell.length_b   1.000
_cell.length_c   1.000
_cell.angle_alpha   90.00
_cell.angle_beta   90.00
_cell.angle_gamma   90.00
#
_symmetry.space_group_name_H-M   'P 1'
#
loop_
_entity.id
_entity.type
_entity.pdbx_description
1 polymer ?
#
loop_
_entity_poly.entity_id
_entity_poly.type
_entity_poly.pdbx_seq_one_letter_code
_entity_poly.pdbx_strand_id
1 'polypeptide(L)'
;MVKEKIGTWNGVPVYTDFLPIGTRRTGQRLDSGSPKFAVFHDTGNRDSTAQNNVDYYRNTYNIDRAYTASAHVFVDDKECIICIPVTEKAWHVLYDTPIDNNWYSDDANDIAFGLEACYFSDRDRTLKSIDNACRVMGALCASWDINPRNEMPGHQDIQFDKQDPGNILEAAGYGRGDMHIIDDLVVKYMNGDAPAPKVAKTVSQPKQGKPPKTVWAWHGIFTASDDNDDAIVVRRAFGMDAEEVDSGSWIYPGEYVAFDQVIKDVKNKMWWIRFKYQADGANKKDNFYMPIGKITDKDGKLLKEKALWGKLEVK
;
A
#
# COMPACT_ATOMS: atom_id res chain seq x y z
N MET A 1 6.89 19.87 22.90
CA MET A 1 5.71 19.25 23.54
C MET A 1 6.21 18.08 24.35
N VAL A 2 5.52 17.68 25.38
CA VAL A 2 5.92 16.55 26.25
C VAL A 2 5.16 15.32 25.76
N LYS A 3 5.83 14.16 25.74
CA LYS A 3 5.19 12.85 25.49
C LYS A 3 4.05 12.63 26.50
N GLU A 4 2.85 12.40 26.00
CA GLU A 4 1.62 12.24 26.80
C GLU A 4 0.94 10.92 26.51
N LYS A 5 0.61 10.16 27.54
CA LYS A 5 -0.15 8.92 27.39
C LYS A 5 -1.61 9.22 27.10
N ILE A 6 -2.13 8.78 25.96
CA ILE A 6 -3.53 8.99 25.56
C ILE A 6 -4.42 7.76 25.76
N GLY A 7 -3.83 6.61 26.09
CA GLY A 7 -4.61 5.40 26.35
C GLY A 7 -3.84 4.12 26.10
N THR A 8 -4.62 3.07 25.86
CA THR A 8 -4.13 1.74 25.51
C THR A 8 -5.01 1.22 24.37
N TRP A 9 -4.41 0.84 23.24
CA TRP A 9 -5.14 0.32 22.09
C TRP A 9 -4.84 -1.16 21.91
N ASN A 10 -5.84 -2.00 21.99
CA ASN A 10 -5.68 -3.46 21.95
C ASN A 10 -4.54 -3.99 22.86
N GLY A 11 -4.37 -3.38 24.05
CA GLY A 11 -3.34 -3.76 25.01
C GLY A 11 -1.99 -3.07 24.85
N VAL A 12 -1.78 -2.23 23.81
CA VAL A 12 -0.55 -1.47 23.58
C VAL A 12 -0.69 -0.07 24.19
N PRO A 13 0.26 0.37 25.06
CA PRO A 13 0.28 1.75 25.53
C PRO A 13 0.49 2.73 24.37
N VAL A 14 -0.35 3.76 24.26
CA VAL A 14 -0.30 4.75 23.19
C VAL A 14 -0.03 6.13 23.75
N TYR A 15 0.91 6.80 23.12
CA TYR A 15 1.34 8.15 23.47
C TYR A 15 1.23 9.07 22.26
N THR A 16 1.00 10.36 22.52
CA THR A 16 1.28 11.44 21.57
C THR A 16 2.59 12.09 21.95
N ASP A 17 3.42 12.36 20.95
CA ASP A 17 4.65 13.14 21.09
C ASP A 17 4.89 13.93 19.82
N PHE A 18 3.97 14.89 19.56
CA PHE A 18 3.89 15.59 18.29
C PHE A 18 5.17 16.38 18.00
N LEU A 19 5.64 16.27 16.76
CA LEU A 19 6.74 17.05 16.23
C LEU A 19 6.37 18.54 16.19
N PRO A 20 7.33 19.44 16.36
CA PRO A 20 7.15 20.85 16.02
C PRO A 20 6.77 20.99 14.55
N ILE A 21 6.09 22.10 14.21
CA ILE A 21 5.84 22.44 12.82
C ILE A 21 7.17 22.73 12.13
N GLY A 22 7.38 22.13 10.97
CA GLY A 22 8.59 22.19 10.15
C GLY A 22 8.40 21.39 8.88
N THR A 23 9.49 21.00 8.24
CA THR A 23 9.41 20.23 6.98
C THR A 23 8.87 18.81 7.18
N ARG A 24 9.18 18.15 8.32
CA ARG A 24 8.66 16.81 8.62
C ARG A 24 7.19 16.80 9.02
N ARG A 25 6.69 17.85 9.64
CA ARG A 25 5.28 18.04 9.99
C ARG A 25 4.87 19.46 9.59
N THR A 26 4.12 19.58 8.51
CA THR A 26 3.67 20.89 8.02
C THR A 26 2.40 21.40 8.71
N GLY A 27 1.65 20.53 9.36
CA GLY A 27 0.33 20.82 9.92
C GLY A 27 -0.78 20.87 8.86
N GLN A 28 -0.46 20.55 7.60
CA GLN A 28 -1.46 20.44 6.54
C GLN A 28 -2.37 19.23 6.80
N ARG A 29 -3.65 19.39 6.61
CA ARG A 29 -4.62 18.29 6.69
C ARG A 29 -4.53 17.42 5.44
N LEU A 30 -4.92 16.15 5.58
CA LEU A 30 -5.15 15.28 4.44
C LEU A 30 -6.19 15.91 3.50
N ASP A 31 -5.99 15.82 2.19
CA ASP A 31 -6.88 16.40 1.18
C ASP A 31 -8.27 15.77 1.21
N SER A 32 -8.34 14.50 1.57
CA SER A 32 -9.59 13.77 1.84
C SER A 32 -10.27 14.15 3.16
N GLY A 33 -9.65 14.98 4.00
CA GLY A 33 -10.12 15.35 5.33
C GLY A 33 -10.02 14.25 6.40
N SER A 34 -9.82 12.99 6.00
CA SER A 34 -9.60 11.82 6.84
C SER A 34 -8.86 10.74 6.08
N PRO A 35 -8.11 9.84 6.74
CA PRO A 35 -7.43 8.75 6.06
C PRO A 35 -8.38 7.90 5.22
N LYS A 36 -7.98 7.62 3.98
CA LYS A 36 -8.70 6.73 3.06
C LYS A 36 -8.12 5.33 3.06
N PHE A 37 -6.85 5.22 3.33
CA PHE A 37 -6.12 3.97 3.47
C PHE A 37 -4.94 4.17 4.43
N ALA A 38 -4.21 3.09 4.71
CA ALA A 38 -3.01 3.13 5.53
C ALA A 38 -1.85 2.48 4.78
N VAL A 39 -0.62 2.87 5.09
CA VAL A 39 0.58 2.18 4.60
C VAL A 39 1.32 1.59 5.78
N PHE A 40 1.63 0.30 5.70
CA PHE A 40 2.42 -0.39 6.71
C PHE A 40 3.90 -0.37 6.30
N HIS A 41 4.73 0.20 7.18
CA HIS A 41 6.18 0.30 6.99
C HIS A 41 6.93 -0.48 8.07
N ASP A 42 8.21 -0.73 7.84
CA ASP A 42 9.20 -0.95 8.90
C ASP A 42 10.23 0.19 8.86
N THR A 43 10.81 0.49 10.00
CA THR A 43 11.68 1.67 10.15
C THR A 43 12.96 1.62 9.29
N GLY A 44 13.30 0.50 8.67
CA GLY A 44 14.61 0.30 8.02
C GLY A 44 15.81 0.46 8.98
N ASN A 45 15.56 0.73 10.27
CA ASN A 45 16.53 1.12 11.28
C ASN A 45 16.55 0.08 12.43
N ARG A 46 17.26 -1.02 12.20
CA ARG A 46 17.35 -2.14 13.14
C ARG A 46 17.85 -1.69 14.52
N ASP A 47 17.28 -2.28 15.58
CA ASP A 47 17.60 -2.03 17.00
C ASP A 47 17.26 -0.61 17.50
N SER A 48 16.46 0.14 16.75
CA SER A 48 15.96 1.46 17.13
C SER A 48 14.51 1.36 17.66
N THR A 49 14.24 1.96 18.81
CA THR A 49 12.91 1.99 19.42
C THR A 49 12.01 3.03 18.77
N ALA A 50 10.70 2.98 19.05
CA ALA A 50 9.76 4.02 18.64
C ALA A 50 10.20 5.40 19.11
N GLN A 51 10.65 5.52 20.37
CA GLN A 51 11.15 6.79 20.92
C GLN A 51 12.41 7.29 20.19
N ASN A 52 13.37 6.39 19.89
CA ASN A 52 14.59 6.80 19.18
C ASN A 52 14.26 7.39 17.81
N ASN A 53 13.32 6.80 17.07
CA ASN A 53 12.91 7.29 15.75
C ASN A 53 12.16 8.63 15.87
N VAL A 54 11.29 8.80 16.85
CA VAL A 54 10.60 10.07 17.11
C VAL A 54 11.59 11.16 17.55
N ASP A 55 12.57 10.85 18.39
CA ASP A 55 13.60 11.80 18.82
C ASP A 55 14.49 12.22 17.63
N TYR A 56 14.82 11.29 16.74
CA TYR A 56 15.51 11.63 15.49
C TYR A 56 14.68 12.60 14.63
N TYR A 57 13.40 12.35 14.45
CA TYR A 57 12.50 13.24 13.72
C TYR A 57 12.37 14.60 14.40
N ARG A 58 12.31 14.63 15.72
CA ARG A 58 12.26 15.87 16.52
C ARG A 58 13.52 16.70 16.35
N ASN A 59 14.69 16.06 16.41
CA ASN A 59 15.99 16.74 16.28
C ASN A 59 16.24 17.23 14.85
N THR A 60 15.52 16.67 13.88
CA THR A 60 15.60 17.01 12.45
C THR A 60 14.26 17.49 11.90
N TYR A 61 13.41 18.11 12.72
CA TYR A 61 12.02 18.46 12.37
C TYR A 61 11.91 19.42 11.18
N ASN A 62 12.95 20.21 10.90
CA ASN A 62 13.00 21.24 9.88
C ASN A 62 14.27 21.12 9.03
N ILE A 63 14.48 19.98 8.39
CA ILE A 63 15.58 19.75 7.43
C ILE A 63 15.18 20.22 6.03
N ASP A 64 16.15 20.18 5.09
CA ASP A 64 15.86 20.45 3.68
C ASP A 64 14.77 19.49 3.15
N ARG A 65 13.83 20.03 2.38
CA ARG A 65 12.71 19.29 1.79
C ARG A 65 13.17 18.12 0.91
N ALA A 66 14.29 18.27 0.21
CA ALA A 66 14.85 17.20 -0.63
C ALA A 66 15.23 15.93 0.15
N TYR A 67 15.40 16.03 1.48
CA TYR A 67 15.76 14.91 2.36
C TYR A 67 14.68 14.62 3.41
N THR A 68 13.52 15.25 3.26
CA THR A 68 12.44 15.09 4.23
C THR A 68 11.69 13.79 3.98
N ALA A 69 11.70 12.91 4.99
CA ALA A 69 10.74 11.83 5.12
C ALA A 69 10.09 11.92 6.50
N SER A 70 8.83 11.52 6.63
CA SER A 70 8.14 11.48 7.91
C SER A 70 7.03 10.45 7.90
N ALA A 71 6.67 9.94 9.08
CA ALA A 71 5.56 9.02 9.28
C ALA A 71 4.72 9.48 10.48
N HIS A 72 3.52 8.99 10.59
CA HIS A 72 2.57 9.41 11.63
C HIS A 72 2.80 8.69 12.96
N VAL A 73 3.08 7.40 12.88
CA VAL A 73 3.03 6.48 14.03
C VAL A 73 4.26 5.60 14.04
N PHE A 74 4.93 5.50 15.17
CA PHE A 74 6.00 4.53 15.43
C PHE A 74 5.56 3.54 16.50
N VAL A 75 5.79 2.24 16.27
CA VAL A 75 5.44 1.18 17.20
C VAL A 75 6.63 0.24 17.42
N ASP A 76 6.91 -0.09 18.68
CA ASP A 76 7.90 -1.08 19.05
C ASP A 76 7.35 -2.18 19.97
N ASP A 77 8.23 -2.98 20.55
CA ASP A 77 7.89 -4.07 21.47
C ASP A 77 7.21 -3.61 22.79
N LYS A 78 7.16 -2.29 23.06
CA LYS A 78 6.68 -1.72 24.34
C LYS A 78 5.56 -0.73 24.19
N GLU A 79 5.58 0.08 23.14
CA GLU A 79 4.70 1.24 23.04
C GLU A 79 4.42 1.66 21.58
N CYS A 80 3.40 2.50 21.45
CA CYS A 80 3.09 3.24 20.24
C CYS A 80 3.24 4.74 20.51
N ILE A 81 3.87 5.48 19.59
CA ILE A 81 4.02 6.93 19.65
C ILE A 81 3.47 7.55 18.36
N ILE A 82 2.47 8.41 18.49
CA ILE A 82 1.94 9.21 17.40
C ILE A 82 2.69 10.54 17.41
N CYS A 83 3.53 10.75 16.40
CA CYS A 83 4.35 11.97 16.30
C CYS A 83 3.81 12.98 15.28
N ILE A 84 2.94 12.55 14.37
CA ILE A 84 2.13 13.40 13.48
C ILE A 84 0.69 12.91 13.57
N PRO A 85 -0.30 13.79 13.76
CA PRO A 85 -1.71 13.38 13.73
C PRO A 85 -2.05 12.65 12.42
N VAL A 86 -2.71 11.50 12.49
CA VAL A 86 -3.08 10.69 11.31
C VAL A 86 -4.04 11.39 10.33
N THR A 87 -4.50 12.58 10.67
CA THR A 87 -5.32 13.46 9.82
C THR A 87 -4.54 14.60 9.17
N GLU A 88 -3.23 14.68 9.44
CA GLU A 88 -2.31 15.60 8.78
C GLU A 88 -1.51 14.86 7.71
N LYS A 89 -0.96 15.58 6.73
CA LYS A 89 -0.03 15.02 5.74
C LYS A 89 1.30 14.66 6.36
N ALA A 90 1.87 13.54 5.91
CA ALA A 90 3.24 13.14 6.20
C ALA A 90 3.89 12.58 4.93
N TRP A 91 5.22 12.62 4.87
CA TRP A 91 6.00 12.27 3.68
C TRP A 91 6.58 10.86 3.84
N HIS A 92 5.69 9.84 3.82
CA HIS A 92 6.06 8.45 4.10
C HIS A 92 6.21 7.57 2.86
N VAL A 93 5.85 8.10 1.68
CA VAL A 93 6.12 7.48 0.38
C VAL A 93 6.75 8.49 -0.55
N LEU A 94 7.32 8.04 -1.67
CA LEU A 94 7.76 8.94 -2.71
C LEU A 94 6.54 9.62 -3.35
N TYR A 95 6.55 10.95 -3.38
CA TYR A 95 5.45 11.74 -3.94
C TYR A 95 5.24 11.43 -5.43
N ASP A 96 3.97 11.41 -5.83
CA ASP A 96 3.55 11.19 -7.22
C ASP A 96 3.96 9.82 -7.79
N THR A 97 3.93 8.77 -6.96
CA THR A 97 4.08 7.41 -7.45
C THR A 97 2.80 6.94 -8.14
N PRO A 98 2.89 6.35 -9.35
CA PRO A 98 1.68 5.97 -10.10
C PRO A 98 0.86 4.85 -9.43
N ILE A 99 1.47 4.06 -8.54
CA ILE A 99 0.81 2.86 -8.00
C ILE A 99 -0.27 3.23 -7.00
N ASP A 100 0.07 4.00 -5.96
CA ASP A 100 -0.89 4.44 -4.95
C ASP A 100 -1.91 5.40 -5.54
N ASN A 101 -1.50 6.35 -6.39
CA ASN A 101 -2.40 7.24 -7.11
C ASN A 101 -3.45 6.46 -7.94
N ASN A 102 -3.04 5.38 -8.61
CA ASN A 102 -3.97 4.54 -9.37
C ASN A 102 -4.85 3.67 -8.48
N TRP A 103 -4.35 3.23 -7.32
CA TRP A 103 -5.12 2.35 -6.43
C TRP A 103 -6.15 3.11 -5.61
N TYR A 104 -5.81 4.32 -5.16
CA TYR A 104 -6.57 5.07 -4.16
C TYR A 104 -7.03 6.44 -4.66
N SER A 105 -6.74 6.77 -5.92
CA SER A 105 -7.12 8.01 -6.63
C SER A 105 -6.37 9.26 -6.17
N ASP A 106 -5.34 9.12 -5.34
CA ASP A 106 -4.48 10.21 -4.89
C ASP A 106 -3.22 9.65 -4.20
N ASP A 107 -2.24 10.52 -3.95
CA ASP A 107 -0.97 10.19 -3.31
C ASP A 107 -1.15 9.78 -1.84
N ALA A 108 -0.42 8.74 -1.41
CA ALA A 108 -0.50 8.25 -0.04
C ALA A 108 -0.13 9.33 0.99
N ASN A 109 0.80 10.24 0.67
CA ASN A 109 1.13 11.34 1.56
C ASN A 109 -0.03 12.32 1.77
N ASP A 110 -0.96 12.39 0.81
CA ASP A 110 -2.06 13.35 0.77
C ASP A 110 -3.37 12.80 1.36
N ILE A 111 -3.58 11.47 1.33
CA ILE A 111 -4.85 10.87 1.77
C ILE A 111 -4.73 9.67 2.70
N ALA A 112 -3.51 9.24 3.05
CA ALA A 112 -3.28 8.09 3.93
C ALA A 112 -2.47 8.45 5.18
N PHE A 113 -2.34 7.49 6.07
CA PHE A 113 -1.34 7.56 7.14
C PHE A 113 -0.36 6.40 7.04
N GLY A 114 0.90 6.63 7.44
CA GLY A 114 1.95 5.61 7.55
C GLY A 114 2.21 5.23 9.00
N LEU A 115 2.31 3.91 9.27
CA LEU A 115 2.75 3.34 10.52
C LEU A 115 4.08 2.62 10.31
N GLU A 116 5.07 2.97 11.12
CA GLU A 116 6.42 2.44 11.15
C GLU A 116 6.57 1.40 12.28
N ALA A 117 6.76 0.14 11.94
CA ALA A 117 7.05 -0.91 12.90
C ALA A 117 8.56 -1.05 13.11
N CYS A 118 9.01 -0.88 14.35
CA CYS A 118 10.41 -1.07 14.73
C CYS A 118 10.79 -2.55 14.73
N TYR A 119 12.04 -2.89 14.39
CA TYR A 119 12.52 -4.25 14.44
C TYR A 119 13.92 -4.34 15.05
N PHE A 120 14.28 -5.54 15.52
CA PHE A 120 15.41 -5.75 16.38
C PHE A 120 16.21 -6.96 15.92
N SER A 121 17.49 -7.02 16.32
CA SER A 121 18.32 -8.23 16.22
C SER A 121 17.77 -9.37 17.08
N ASP A 122 17.07 -9.03 18.16
CA ASP A 122 16.31 -9.97 18.98
C ASP A 122 14.98 -10.30 18.30
N ARG A 123 14.82 -11.56 17.90
CA ARG A 123 13.64 -12.04 17.18
C ARG A 123 12.36 -11.94 18.02
N ASP A 124 12.42 -12.22 19.32
CA ASP A 124 11.22 -12.20 20.19
C ASP A 124 10.73 -10.76 20.37
N ARG A 125 11.64 -9.79 20.48
CA ARG A 125 11.29 -8.37 20.46
C ARG A 125 10.68 -7.97 19.11
N THR A 126 11.20 -8.46 17.99
CA THR A 126 10.66 -8.20 16.66
C THR A 126 9.25 -8.76 16.50
N LEU A 127 9.02 -10.02 16.93
CA LEU A 127 7.69 -10.62 16.92
C LEU A 127 6.70 -9.83 17.79
N LYS A 128 7.14 -9.35 18.95
CA LYS A 128 6.33 -8.50 19.83
C LYS A 128 6.03 -7.14 19.21
N SER A 129 6.99 -6.56 18.49
CA SER A 129 6.81 -5.30 17.77
C SER A 129 5.79 -5.45 16.63
N ILE A 130 5.86 -6.52 15.83
CA ILE A 130 4.84 -6.84 14.81
C ILE A 130 3.46 -6.97 15.46
N ASP A 131 3.34 -7.75 16.53
CA ASP A 131 2.08 -7.96 17.25
C ASP A 131 1.50 -6.61 17.74
N ASN A 132 2.34 -5.77 18.34
CA ASN A 132 1.93 -4.45 18.80
C ASN A 132 1.54 -3.53 17.63
N ALA A 133 2.31 -3.50 16.55
CA ALA A 133 2.02 -2.71 15.37
C ALA A 133 0.69 -3.11 14.73
N CYS A 134 0.43 -4.42 14.59
CA CYS A 134 -0.86 -4.93 14.10
C CYS A 134 -2.03 -4.62 15.03
N ARG A 135 -1.82 -4.60 16.36
CA ARG A 135 -2.83 -4.18 17.35
C ARG A 135 -3.19 -2.71 17.19
N VAL A 136 -2.19 -1.83 17.05
CA VAL A 136 -2.39 -0.40 16.85
C VAL A 136 -3.02 -0.13 15.48
N MET A 137 -2.52 -0.76 14.43
CA MET A 137 -3.08 -0.64 13.09
C MET A 137 -4.54 -1.13 13.04
N GLY A 138 -4.87 -2.23 13.74
CA GLY A 138 -6.25 -2.72 13.85
C GLY A 138 -7.19 -1.71 14.50
N ALA A 139 -6.74 -1.02 15.54
CA ALA A 139 -7.52 0.05 16.17
C ALA A 139 -7.70 1.26 15.24
N LEU A 140 -6.66 1.65 14.50
CA LEU A 140 -6.73 2.73 13.52
C LEU A 140 -7.62 2.37 12.32
N CYS A 141 -7.45 1.19 11.74
CA CYS A 141 -8.27 0.72 10.64
C CYS A 141 -9.76 0.64 11.02
N ALA A 142 -10.07 0.13 12.21
CA ALA A 142 -11.44 0.11 12.73
C ALA A 142 -12.02 1.53 12.92
N SER A 143 -11.19 2.48 13.36
CA SER A 143 -11.63 3.87 13.61
C SER A 143 -11.94 4.62 12.30
N TRP A 144 -11.25 4.30 11.22
CA TRP A 144 -11.37 4.98 9.93
C TRP A 144 -12.09 4.15 8.87
N ASP A 145 -12.63 2.97 9.22
CA ASP A 145 -13.32 2.05 8.30
C ASP A 145 -12.42 1.63 7.14
N ILE A 146 -11.14 1.37 7.42
CA ILE A 146 -10.12 0.90 6.47
C ILE A 146 -10.11 -0.63 6.50
N ASN A 147 -10.24 -1.28 5.35
CA ASN A 147 -10.11 -2.72 5.22
C ASN A 147 -8.64 -3.12 5.00
N PRO A 148 -7.95 -3.76 5.97
CA PRO A 148 -6.53 -4.06 5.86
C PRO A 148 -6.16 -4.84 4.58
N ARG A 149 -7.01 -5.78 4.17
CA ARG A 149 -6.74 -6.64 3.01
C ARG A 149 -6.72 -5.90 1.67
N ASN A 150 -7.31 -4.71 1.61
CA ASN A 150 -7.50 -3.97 0.37
C ASN A 150 -7.04 -2.51 0.45
N GLU A 151 -6.89 -1.99 1.67
CA GLU A 151 -6.65 -0.57 1.91
C GLU A 151 -5.50 -0.36 2.92
N MET A 152 -4.60 -1.36 3.04
CA MET A 152 -3.39 -1.27 3.86
C MET A 152 -2.23 -2.01 3.18
N PRO A 153 -1.69 -1.47 2.07
CA PRO A 153 -0.51 -2.04 1.44
C PRO A 153 0.73 -1.88 2.34
N GLY A 154 1.72 -2.74 2.13
CA GLY A 154 3.09 -2.44 2.51
C GLY A 154 3.69 -1.38 1.57
N HIS A 155 4.72 -0.66 2.00
CA HIS A 155 5.39 0.30 1.13
C HIS A 155 5.93 -0.36 -0.14
N GLN A 156 6.46 -1.58 -0.03
CA GLN A 156 6.93 -2.39 -1.17
C GLN A 156 5.85 -2.71 -2.21
N ASP A 157 4.56 -2.64 -1.82
CA ASP A 157 3.44 -2.94 -2.72
C ASP A 157 3.06 -1.72 -3.60
N ILE A 158 3.42 -0.52 -3.18
CA ILE A 158 3.07 0.74 -3.85
C ILE A 158 4.28 1.49 -4.41
N GLN A 159 5.51 1.13 -4.00
CA GLN A 159 6.75 1.71 -4.52
C GLN A 159 7.77 0.61 -4.79
N PHE A 160 8.17 0.41 -6.06
CA PHE A 160 8.92 -0.76 -6.53
C PHE A 160 10.36 -0.87 -6.00
N ASP A 161 10.98 0.24 -5.60
CA ASP A 161 12.35 0.28 -5.05
C ASP A 161 12.38 0.18 -3.52
N LYS A 162 11.23 -0.06 -2.90
CA LYS A 162 11.08 -0.26 -1.46
C LYS A 162 10.95 -1.72 -1.09
N GLN A 163 11.40 -2.04 0.11
CA GLN A 163 11.42 -3.39 0.66
C GLN A 163 10.66 -3.51 1.98
N ASP A 164 10.27 -2.40 2.56
CA ASP A 164 9.52 -2.38 3.82
C ASP A 164 8.01 -2.67 3.59
N PRO A 165 7.38 -3.45 4.46
CA PRO A 165 7.88 -3.98 5.74
C PRO A 165 8.59 -5.34 5.65
N GLY A 166 9.21 -5.68 4.52
CA GLY A 166 9.93 -6.95 4.34
C GLY A 166 11.10 -7.14 5.31
N ASN A 167 11.71 -6.05 5.82
CA ASN A 167 12.82 -6.18 6.77
C ASN A 167 12.36 -6.70 8.13
N ILE A 168 11.24 -6.22 8.65
CA ILE A 168 10.69 -6.71 9.92
C ILE A 168 10.14 -8.12 9.76
N LEU A 169 9.52 -8.45 8.62
CA LEU A 169 9.04 -9.80 8.33
C LEU A 169 10.20 -10.80 8.32
N GLU A 170 11.29 -10.49 7.63
CA GLU A 170 12.50 -11.33 7.60
C GLU A 170 13.15 -11.46 8.97
N ALA A 171 13.27 -10.38 9.74
CA ALA A 171 13.79 -10.40 11.11
C ALA A 171 12.92 -11.24 12.05
N ALA A 172 11.63 -11.36 11.78
CA ALA A 172 10.70 -12.24 12.50
C ALA A 172 10.76 -13.71 12.02
N GLY A 173 11.46 -14.00 10.92
CA GLY A 173 11.59 -15.34 10.35
C GLY A 173 10.50 -15.69 9.34
N TYR A 174 9.85 -14.71 8.75
CA TYR A 174 8.89 -14.84 7.64
C TYR A 174 9.54 -14.49 6.30
N GLY A 175 8.87 -14.76 5.21
CA GLY A 175 9.26 -14.26 3.90
C GLY A 175 9.04 -12.74 3.79
N ARG A 176 9.89 -12.03 3.07
CA ARG A 176 9.80 -10.56 2.91
C ARG A 176 8.48 -10.11 2.28
N GLY A 177 7.85 -10.95 1.48
CA GLY A 177 6.55 -10.68 0.83
C GLY A 177 5.32 -11.16 1.59
N ASP A 178 5.46 -11.70 2.80
CA ASP A 178 4.37 -12.32 3.56
C ASP A 178 3.44 -11.29 4.24
N MET A 179 3.04 -10.25 3.50
CA MET A 179 2.13 -9.20 3.97
C MET A 179 0.81 -9.77 4.52
N HIS A 180 0.36 -10.92 3.98
CA HIS A 180 -0.87 -11.57 4.46
C HIS A 180 -0.84 -11.90 5.97
N ILE A 181 0.34 -12.12 6.55
CA ILE A 181 0.50 -12.34 8.01
C ILE A 181 0.13 -11.07 8.77
N ILE A 182 0.59 -9.91 8.30
CA ILE A 182 0.24 -8.60 8.87
C ILE A 182 -1.25 -8.35 8.70
N ASP A 183 -1.80 -8.55 7.50
CA ASP A 183 -3.23 -8.37 7.21
C ASP A 183 -4.11 -9.21 8.14
N ASP A 184 -3.79 -10.50 8.30
CA ASP A 184 -4.53 -11.43 9.17
C ASP A 184 -4.51 -11.00 10.64
N LEU A 185 -3.36 -10.55 11.13
CA LEU A 185 -3.23 -10.02 12.48
C LEU A 185 -4.01 -8.72 12.67
N VAL A 186 -3.93 -7.79 11.71
CA VAL A 186 -4.67 -6.52 11.78
C VAL A 186 -6.18 -6.77 11.77
N VAL A 187 -6.67 -7.63 10.87
CA VAL A 187 -8.09 -8.04 10.84
C VAL A 187 -8.52 -8.65 12.18
N LYS A 188 -7.70 -9.52 12.77
CA LYS A 188 -7.96 -10.10 14.08
C LYS A 188 -8.15 -9.03 15.17
N TYR A 189 -7.30 -7.98 15.13
CA TYR A 189 -7.33 -6.94 16.16
C TYR A 189 -8.33 -5.81 15.88
N MET A 190 -8.87 -5.68 14.69
CA MET A 190 -9.97 -4.75 14.38
C MET A 190 -11.24 -5.04 15.19
N ASN A 191 -11.47 -6.31 15.53
CA ASN A 191 -12.63 -6.77 16.28
C ASN A 191 -12.40 -6.78 17.80
N GLY A 192 -11.26 -6.30 18.27
CA GLY A 192 -10.92 -6.24 19.69
C GLY A 192 -11.58 -5.05 20.41
N ASP A 193 -11.63 -5.10 21.75
CA ASP A 193 -12.18 -4.07 22.65
C ASP A 193 -11.29 -2.81 22.73
N ALA A 194 -10.84 -2.25 21.62
CA ALA A 194 -10.13 -0.99 21.65
C ALA A 194 -11.14 0.16 21.78
N PRO A 195 -11.01 1.05 22.76
CA PRO A 195 -11.75 2.30 22.71
C PRO A 195 -11.29 3.06 21.48
N ALA A 196 -12.23 3.33 20.57
CA ALA A 196 -11.95 4.15 19.39
C ALA A 196 -11.25 5.45 19.83
N PRO A 197 -10.14 5.84 19.19
CA PRO A 197 -9.52 7.13 19.50
C PRO A 197 -10.58 8.21 19.32
N LYS A 198 -10.82 9.01 20.37
CA LYS A 198 -11.68 10.19 20.31
C LYS A 198 -10.97 11.27 19.50
N VAL A 199 -10.75 11.01 18.23
CA VAL A 199 -10.40 12.05 17.26
C VAL A 199 -11.73 12.70 16.88
N ALA A 200 -11.83 13.99 17.08
CA ALA A 200 -13.05 14.74 16.83
C ALA A 200 -13.62 14.41 15.45
N LYS A 201 -14.77 13.75 15.42
CA LYS A 201 -15.52 13.50 14.19
C LYS A 201 -15.99 14.85 13.65
N THR A 202 -15.33 15.34 12.61
CA THR A 202 -15.85 16.46 11.84
C THR A 202 -16.80 15.88 10.80
N VAL A 203 -18.08 16.18 11.00
CA VAL A 203 -19.20 16.14 10.04
C VAL A 203 -19.18 15.02 8.99
N SER A 204 -20.11 14.08 9.16
CA SER A 204 -20.46 13.03 8.20
C SER A 204 -20.87 13.61 6.85
N GLN A 205 -20.07 13.31 5.81
CA GLN A 205 -20.56 13.37 4.44
C GLN A 205 -21.31 12.07 4.08
N PRO A 206 -22.25 12.11 3.13
CA PRO A 206 -23.07 10.94 2.81
C PRO A 206 -22.20 9.80 2.28
N LYS A 207 -22.51 8.56 2.73
CA LYS A 207 -21.84 7.32 2.33
C LYS A 207 -21.87 7.16 0.81
N GLN A 208 -20.76 7.48 0.16
CA GLN A 208 -20.49 6.92 -1.17
C GLN A 208 -19.95 5.51 -0.98
N GLY A 209 -20.50 4.55 -1.70
CA GLY A 209 -20.03 3.16 -1.69
C GLY A 209 -18.56 3.11 -2.07
N LYS A 210 -17.76 2.29 -1.34
CA LYS A 210 -16.34 2.09 -1.62
C LYS A 210 -16.15 1.73 -3.09
N PRO A 211 -15.21 2.42 -3.82
CA PRO A 211 -14.85 1.95 -5.15
C PRO A 211 -14.28 0.53 -5.02
N PRO A 212 -14.70 -0.40 -5.88
CA PRO A 212 -14.15 -1.75 -5.87
C PRO A 212 -12.65 -1.71 -6.18
N LYS A 213 -11.85 -2.53 -5.51
CA LYS A 213 -10.43 -2.69 -5.84
C LYS A 213 -10.31 -2.98 -7.33
N THR A 214 -9.53 -2.17 -8.04
CA THR A 214 -9.40 -2.26 -9.49
C THR A 214 -8.00 -2.67 -9.95
N VAL A 215 -7.03 -2.73 -9.04
CA VAL A 215 -5.64 -3.06 -9.38
C VAL A 215 -5.04 -4.01 -8.34
N TRP A 216 -4.26 -5.00 -8.81
CA TRP A 216 -3.53 -5.98 -8.00
C TRP A 216 -2.09 -6.08 -8.50
N ALA A 217 -1.11 -5.97 -7.61
CA ALA A 217 0.31 -6.20 -7.89
C ALA A 217 0.61 -7.72 -7.94
N TRP A 218 -0.07 -8.43 -8.82
CA TRP A 218 0.19 -9.83 -9.06
C TRP A 218 1.24 -9.99 -10.15
N HIS A 219 2.18 -10.89 -9.92
CA HIS A 219 3.24 -11.22 -10.88
C HIS A 219 2.98 -12.58 -11.48
N GLY A 220 3.33 -12.75 -12.75
CA GLY A 220 3.14 -14.02 -13.40
C GLY A 220 3.39 -13.98 -14.89
N ILE A 221 2.86 -15.00 -15.56
CA ILE A 221 2.91 -15.12 -17.03
C ILE A 221 1.48 -15.15 -17.56
N PHE A 222 1.21 -14.37 -18.58
CA PHE A 222 0.03 -14.49 -19.40
C PHE A 222 0.44 -15.04 -20.77
N THR A 223 -0.18 -16.13 -21.19
CA THR A 223 0.00 -16.74 -22.53
C THR A 223 -1.29 -16.56 -23.32
N ALA A 224 -1.24 -15.87 -24.45
CA ALA A 224 -2.39 -15.71 -25.32
C ALA A 224 -2.86 -17.08 -25.86
N SER A 225 -4.17 -17.31 -25.92
CA SER A 225 -4.71 -18.57 -26.42
C SER A 225 -4.40 -18.75 -27.91
N ASP A 226 -4.06 -19.97 -28.30
CA ASP A 226 -3.94 -20.34 -29.72
C ASP A 226 -5.28 -20.27 -30.46
N ASP A 227 -6.40 -20.29 -29.72
CA ASP A 227 -7.76 -20.19 -30.29
C ASP A 227 -8.21 -18.74 -30.53
N ASN A 228 -7.38 -17.74 -30.25
CA ASN A 228 -7.70 -16.35 -30.58
C ASN A 228 -7.60 -16.14 -32.10
N ASP A 229 -8.62 -15.51 -32.68
CA ASP A 229 -8.62 -15.16 -34.11
C ASP A 229 -7.64 -14.03 -34.43
N ASP A 230 -7.40 -13.12 -33.47
CA ASP A 230 -6.58 -11.92 -33.62
C ASP A 230 -5.56 -11.73 -32.48
N ALA A 231 -4.54 -10.94 -32.74
CA ALA A 231 -3.57 -10.52 -31.73
C ALA A 231 -4.21 -9.60 -30.68
N ILE A 232 -3.70 -9.65 -29.47
CA ILE A 232 -4.13 -8.75 -28.38
C ILE A 232 -3.38 -7.42 -28.52
N VAL A 233 -4.14 -6.34 -28.70
CA VAL A 233 -3.59 -4.98 -28.89
C VAL A 233 -2.91 -4.48 -27.63
N VAL A 234 -1.67 -4.06 -27.75
CA VAL A 234 -0.87 -3.48 -26.66
C VAL A 234 -0.91 -1.96 -26.72
N ARG A 235 -0.93 -1.31 -25.56
CA ARG A 235 -1.04 0.13 -25.42
C ARG A 235 0.05 0.71 -24.51
N ARG A 236 0.38 1.99 -24.72
CA ARG A 236 1.41 2.71 -23.95
C ARG A 236 0.93 3.15 -22.57
N ALA A 237 -0.40 3.18 -22.34
CA ALA A 237 -1.01 3.49 -21.07
C ALA A 237 -2.26 2.63 -20.84
N PHE A 238 -2.77 2.59 -19.61
CA PHE A 238 -4.01 1.92 -19.27
C PHE A 238 -5.21 2.62 -19.88
N GLY A 239 -6.10 1.85 -20.51
CA GLY A 239 -7.40 2.28 -21.03
C GLY A 239 -7.57 2.06 -22.53
N MET A 240 -8.82 1.90 -22.98
CA MET A 240 -9.16 1.63 -24.38
C MET A 240 -8.85 2.79 -25.32
N ASP A 241 -8.79 4.01 -24.79
CA ASP A 241 -8.50 5.23 -25.55
C ASP A 241 -7.00 5.56 -25.58
N ALA A 242 -6.14 4.75 -24.92
CA ALA A 242 -4.71 4.96 -24.87
C ALA A 242 -4.05 4.61 -26.22
N GLU A 243 -2.94 5.29 -26.52
CA GLU A 243 -2.14 5.08 -27.74
C GLU A 243 -1.71 3.61 -27.88
N GLU A 244 -1.99 3.02 -29.03
CA GLU A 244 -1.57 1.67 -29.38
C GLU A 244 -0.08 1.68 -29.77
N VAL A 245 0.61 0.60 -29.43
CA VAL A 245 1.94 0.38 -30.00
C VAL A 245 1.84 -0.14 -31.44
N ASP A 246 2.95 -0.13 -32.16
CA ASP A 246 3.03 -0.72 -33.49
C ASP A 246 2.56 -2.19 -33.46
N SER A 247 1.82 -2.60 -34.48
CA SER A 247 1.23 -3.95 -34.55
C SER A 247 2.25 -5.09 -34.48
N GLY A 248 3.49 -4.85 -34.91
CA GLY A 248 4.59 -5.80 -34.73
C GLY A 248 4.97 -6.06 -33.26
N SER A 249 4.42 -5.27 -32.34
CA SER A 249 4.59 -5.41 -30.87
C SER A 249 3.31 -5.85 -30.15
N TRP A 250 2.25 -6.25 -30.86
CA TRP A 250 1.07 -6.86 -30.25
C TRP A 250 1.36 -8.30 -29.82
N ILE A 251 0.52 -8.86 -28.97
CA ILE A 251 0.70 -10.23 -28.48
C ILE A 251 -0.17 -11.17 -29.29
N TYR A 252 0.47 -11.98 -30.10
CA TYR A 252 -0.18 -12.92 -31.02
C TYR A 252 -0.53 -14.23 -30.32
N PRO A 253 -1.44 -15.06 -30.90
CA PRO A 253 -1.77 -16.37 -30.36
C PRO A 253 -0.53 -17.21 -30.04
N GLY A 254 -0.49 -17.85 -28.87
CA GLY A 254 0.63 -18.64 -28.39
C GLY A 254 1.78 -17.84 -27.76
N GLU A 255 1.84 -16.53 -27.96
CA GLU A 255 2.87 -15.68 -27.35
C GLU A 255 2.58 -15.40 -25.87
N TYR A 256 3.61 -15.10 -25.10
CA TYR A 256 3.49 -14.83 -23.68
C TYR A 256 4.22 -13.56 -23.22
N VAL A 257 3.76 -12.99 -22.13
CA VAL A 257 4.41 -11.87 -21.45
C VAL A 257 4.46 -12.12 -19.94
N ALA A 258 5.56 -11.66 -19.33
CA ALA A 258 5.64 -11.60 -17.87
C ALA A 258 5.01 -10.28 -17.40
N PHE A 259 3.94 -10.38 -16.61
CA PHE A 259 3.23 -9.22 -16.08
C PHE A 259 3.60 -8.96 -14.60
N ASP A 260 3.42 -7.74 -14.18
CA ASP A 260 3.65 -7.28 -12.81
C ASP A 260 2.42 -6.62 -12.17
N GLN A 261 1.30 -6.57 -12.91
CA GLN A 261 0.07 -5.98 -12.42
C GLN A 261 -1.14 -6.52 -13.17
N VAL A 262 -2.24 -6.74 -12.43
CA VAL A 262 -3.56 -7.04 -13.01
C VAL A 262 -4.51 -5.90 -12.67
N ILE A 263 -5.26 -5.41 -13.66
CA ILE A 263 -6.15 -4.26 -13.55
C ILE A 263 -7.58 -4.64 -13.94
N LYS A 264 -8.56 -4.21 -13.16
CA LYS A 264 -9.99 -4.35 -13.42
C LYS A 264 -10.56 -3.06 -13.97
N ASP A 265 -10.82 -3.01 -15.26
CA ASP A 265 -11.50 -1.88 -15.89
C ASP A 265 -13.02 -2.04 -15.77
N VAL A 266 -13.58 -1.43 -14.74
CA VAL A 266 -15.01 -1.48 -14.46
C VAL A 266 -15.82 -0.74 -15.53
N LYS A 267 -15.27 0.36 -16.08
CA LYS A 267 -15.91 1.20 -17.11
C LYS A 267 -16.12 0.41 -18.39
N ASN A 268 -15.07 -0.27 -18.87
CA ASN A 268 -15.10 -1.02 -20.13
C ASN A 268 -15.37 -2.52 -19.92
N LYS A 269 -15.54 -2.96 -18.66
CA LYS A 269 -15.78 -4.36 -18.27
C LYS A 269 -14.70 -5.32 -18.77
N MET A 270 -13.44 -4.93 -18.60
CA MET A 270 -12.27 -5.66 -19.09
C MET A 270 -11.28 -5.93 -17.96
N TRP A 271 -10.59 -7.06 -18.08
CA TRP A 271 -9.38 -7.34 -17.32
C TRP A 271 -8.17 -6.94 -18.13
N TRP A 272 -7.17 -6.31 -17.50
CA TRP A 272 -5.93 -5.87 -18.10
C TRP A 272 -4.74 -6.38 -17.32
N ILE A 273 -3.59 -6.46 -17.98
CA ILE A 273 -2.28 -6.61 -17.33
C ILE A 273 -1.36 -5.48 -17.73
N ARG A 274 -0.42 -5.18 -16.82
CA ARG A 274 0.75 -4.34 -17.10
C ARG A 274 1.97 -5.23 -17.21
N PHE A 275 2.85 -4.94 -18.17
CA PHE A 275 4.06 -5.71 -18.41
C PHE A 275 5.16 -4.84 -19.03
N LYS A 276 6.37 -5.42 -19.15
CA LYS A 276 7.49 -4.83 -19.87
C LYS A 276 7.99 -5.83 -20.90
N TYR A 277 8.31 -5.36 -22.09
CA TYR A 277 8.96 -6.23 -23.08
C TYR A 277 10.35 -6.65 -22.60
N GLN A 278 10.69 -7.92 -22.83
CA GLN A 278 11.98 -8.49 -22.42
C GLN A 278 13.00 -8.52 -23.60
N ALA A 279 12.60 -8.11 -24.79
CA ALA A 279 13.44 -8.15 -25.99
C ALA A 279 14.66 -7.23 -25.87
N ASP A 280 15.80 -7.68 -26.41
CA ASP A 280 17.01 -6.88 -26.52
C ASP A 280 16.72 -5.62 -27.36
N GLY A 281 16.97 -4.45 -26.77
CA GLY A 281 16.74 -3.15 -27.41
C GLY A 281 15.44 -2.44 -27.01
N ALA A 282 14.48 -3.13 -26.36
CA ALA A 282 13.32 -2.46 -25.77
C ALA A 282 13.74 -1.58 -24.61
N ASN A 283 13.11 -0.41 -24.48
CA ASN A 283 13.33 0.45 -23.32
C ASN A 283 12.75 -0.26 -22.07
N LYS A 284 13.62 -0.94 -21.31
CA LYS A 284 13.25 -1.74 -20.11
C LYS A 284 12.53 -0.95 -19.01
N LYS A 285 12.43 0.37 -19.16
CA LYS A 285 11.72 1.26 -18.21
C LYS A 285 10.26 1.47 -18.57
N ASP A 286 9.85 1.25 -19.83
CA ASP A 286 8.50 1.54 -20.26
C ASP A 286 7.53 0.44 -19.84
N ASN A 287 6.43 0.84 -19.24
CA ASN A 287 5.31 -0.02 -18.97
C ASN A 287 4.36 -0.07 -20.17
N PHE A 288 3.85 -1.26 -20.44
CA PHE A 288 2.85 -1.50 -21.47
C PHE A 288 1.63 -2.16 -20.85
N TYR A 289 0.48 -1.98 -21.49
CA TYR A 289 -0.80 -2.45 -20.99
C TYR A 289 -1.55 -3.18 -22.10
N MET A 290 -2.21 -4.28 -21.76
CA MET A 290 -3.10 -4.93 -22.69
C MET A 290 -4.32 -5.52 -21.97
N PRO A 291 -5.50 -5.53 -22.62
CA PRO A 291 -6.65 -6.26 -22.13
C PRO A 291 -6.41 -7.76 -22.28
N ILE A 292 -6.85 -8.55 -21.30
CA ILE A 292 -6.67 -10.01 -21.30
C ILE A 292 -8.00 -10.78 -21.28
N GLY A 293 -9.13 -10.10 -21.23
CA GLY A 293 -10.44 -10.72 -21.25
C GLY A 293 -11.53 -9.84 -20.66
N LYS A 294 -12.77 -10.32 -20.74
CA LYS A 294 -13.96 -9.61 -20.28
C LYS A 294 -14.29 -9.94 -18.82
N ILE A 295 -14.81 -8.96 -18.09
CA ILE A 295 -15.42 -9.19 -16.77
C ILE A 295 -16.82 -9.78 -17.01
N THR A 296 -17.00 -11.06 -16.72
CA THR A 296 -18.22 -11.81 -17.06
C THR A 296 -19.09 -12.13 -15.85
N ASP A 297 -18.55 -12.06 -14.63
CA ASP A 297 -19.36 -12.34 -13.44
C ASP A 297 -19.83 -11.04 -12.75
N LYS A 298 -20.94 -11.15 -12.01
CA LYS A 298 -21.54 -10.02 -11.29
C LYS A 298 -20.62 -9.48 -10.19
N ASP A 299 -19.76 -10.34 -9.63
CA ASP A 299 -18.87 -10.01 -8.54
C ASP A 299 -17.49 -9.54 -9.03
N GLY A 300 -17.25 -9.61 -10.35
CA GLY A 300 -16.01 -9.19 -10.99
C GLY A 300 -14.80 -9.95 -10.48
N LYS A 301 -14.91 -11.25 -10.21
CA LYS A 301 -13.80 -12.10 -9.81
C LYS A 301 -12.99 -12.52 -11.02
N LEU A 302 -11.67 -12.33 -10.97
CA LEU A 302 -10.74 -12.62 -12.06
C LEU A 302 -10.68 -14.09 -12.49
N LEU A 303 -11.12 -15.01 -11.66
CA LEU A 303 -10.82 -16.44 -11.77
C LEU A 303 -11.85 -17.29 -12.48
N LYS A 304 -12.45 -16.80 -13.56
CA LYS A 304 -13.09 -17.73 -14.52
C LYS A 304 -12.25 -17.77 -15.79
N GLU A 305 -11.36 -18.74 -15.85
CA GLU A 305 -10.43 -18.99 -16.96
C GLU A 305 -11.07 -18.88 -18.34
N LYS A 306 -12.36 -19.21 -18.46
CA LYS A 306 -13.15 -19.14 -19.71
C LYS A 306 -13.46 -17.72 -20.21
N ALA A 307 -13.18 -16.69 -19.43
CA ALA A 307 -13.44 -15.29 -19.81
C ALA A 307 -12.18 -14.56 -20.26
N LEU A 308 -11.03 -15.17 -20.07
CA LEU A 308 -9.74 -14.63 -20.51
C LEU A 308 -9.43 -15.10 -21.93
N TRP A 309 -8.71 -14.28 -22.66
CA TRP A 309 -8.19 -14.58 -24.01
C TRP A 309 -6.87 -15.35 -23.97
N GLY A 310 -6.59 -16.00 -22.85
CA GLY A 310 -5.40 -16.77 -22.62
C GLY A 310 -5.32 -17.34 -21.20
N LYS A 311 -4.21 -17.98 -20.89
CA LYS A 311 -3.90 -18.54 -19.58
C LYS A 311 -3.15 -17.55 -18.73
N LEU A 312 -3.66 -17.27 -17.53
CA LEU A 312 -3.02 -16.43 -16.53
C LEU A 312 -2.41 -17.31 -15.41
N GLU A 313 -1.10 -17.33 -15.32
CA GLU A 313 -0.37 -18.05 -14.27
C GLU A 313 0.23 -17.02 -13.29
N VAL A 314 -0.36 -16.91 -12.11
CA VAL A 314 0.12 -16.02 -11.03
C VAL A 314 1.16 -16.76 -10.20
N LYS A 315 2.28 -16.11 -9.87
CA LYS A 315 3.39 -16.64 -9.07
C LYS A 315 3.37 -16.06 -7.67
#